data_c7dc52374e686411ee9733d19b1d5ab4
#
_entry.id   c7dc52374e686411ee9733d19b1d5ab4
#
_cell.length_a   1.000
_cell.length_b   1.000
_cell.length_c   1.000
_cell.angle_alpha   90.00
_cell.angle_beta   90.00
_cell.angle_gamma   90.00
#
_symmetry.space_group_name_H-M   'P 1'
#
loop_
_entity.id
_entity.type
_entity.pdbx_description
1 polymer ?
#
loop_
_entity_poly.entity_id
_entity_poly.type
_entity_poly.pdbx_seq_one_letter_code
_entity_poly.pdbx_strand_id
1 'polypeptide(L)'
;MKRLSPLEDGRALFWHAETRTNPRIRSMAKTIAAKARSGVGKGAARALRREGWIPAVIYGEKKDPLPISISYNEAMKSIQAGGFLSHVIDVDVEGETHSVIPRDFQLDPVKDKALHVDFLRVGPNTKLHVQVPVHFQNHEASPGIKKGGVLNIVHHSLDVVCPASAIPEAITVDLTGREVGDSVHLSSIALPKNTTVRTHEKDLTIATIAAPSGLRSEEAAAASAEPAAAEPAKK
;
A
#
# COMPACT_ATOMS: atom_id res chain seq x y z
N MET A 1 -74.80 8.22 -32.18
CA MET A 1 -74.79 6.78 -31.85
C MET A 1 -73.55 6.19 -32.55
N LYS A 2 -72.46 6.03 -31.91
CA LYS A 2 -71.31 5.21 -32.37
C LYS A 2 -70.73 4.53 -31.12
N ARG A 3 -70.80 3.22 -31.11
CA ARG A 3 -70.33 2.34 -30.09
C ARG A 3 -68.79 2.25 -30.22
N LEU A 4 -68.09 2.42 -29.16
CA LEU A 4 -66.65 2.13 -29.05
C LEU A 4 -66.49 0.79 -28.32
N SER A 5 -65.94 -0.17 -29.00
CA SER A 5 -65.53 -1.48 -28.49
C SER A 5 -64.25 -1.36 -27.67
N PRO A 6 -64.05 -2.20 -26.65
CA PRO A 6 -62.81 -2.20 -25.87
C PRO A 6 -61.71 -3.01 -26.56
N LEU A 7 -60.48 -2.47 -26.63
CA LEU A 7 -59.27 -3.18 -27.03
C LEU A 7 -58.65 -3.83 -25.80
N GLU A 8 -58.72 -5.16 -25.78
CA GLU A 8 -57.86 -6.04 -25.00
C GLU A 8 -56.45 -6.02 -25.63
N ASP A 9 -55.44 -5.67 -24.90
CA ASP A 9 -54.09 -6.17 -25.12
C ASP A 9 -53.31 -6.10 -23.80
N GLY A 10 -53.42 -7.19 -23.05
CA GLY A 10 -52.59 -7.46 -21.90
C GLY A 10 -51.14 -7.79 -22.32
N ARG A 11 -50.31 -6.80 -22.45
CA ARG A 11 -48.86 -6.98 -22.44
C ARG A 11 -48.32 -6.63 -21.08
N ALA A 12 -48.10 -7.67 -20.27
CA ALA A 12 -47.29 -7.62 -19.08
C ALA A 12 -45.89 -7.13 -19.44
N LEU A 13 -45.59 -5.88 -19.11
CA LEU A 13 -44.25 -5.34 -19.11
C LEU A 13 -43.47 -6.04 -17.98
N PHE A 14 -42.77 -7.11 -18.34
CA PHE A 14 -41.72 -7.66 -17.52
C PHE A 14 -40.64 -6.59 -17.37
N TRP A 15 -40.66 -5.89 -16.25
CA TRP A 15 -39.56 -5.11 -15.78
C TRP A 15 -38.42 -6.09 -15.43
N HIS A 16 -37.52 -6.30 -16.38
CA HIS A 16 -36.22 -6.82 -16.04
C HIS A 16 -35.55 -5.76 -15.16
N ALA A 17 -35.53 -6.02 -13.88
CA ALA A 17 -34.67 -5.34 -12.96
C ALA A 17 -33.23 -5.68 -13.37
N GLU A 18 -32.69 -4.94 -14.34
CA GLU A 18 -31.25 -4.83 -14.50
C GLU A 18 -30.72 -4.31 -13.18
N THR A 19 -30.20 -5.20 -12.38
CA THR A 19 -29.31 -4.88 -11.27
C THR A 19 -28.18 -4.03 -11.83
N ARG A 20 -28.38 -2.72 -11.78
CA ARG A 20 -27.31 -1.74 -12.01
C ARG A 20 -26.26 -2.00 -10.96
N THR A 21 -25.34 -2.89 -11.27
CA THR A 21 -24.09 -3.08 -10.55
C THR A 21 -23.40 -1.73 -10.54
N ASN A 22 -23.31 -1.15 -9.37
CA ASN A 22 -22.78 0.18 -9.12
C ASN A 22 -21.31 0.22 -9.59
N PRO A 23 -20.94 0.97 -10.65
CA PRO A 23 -19.59 0.93 -11.24
C PRO A 23 -18.52 1.63 -10.39
N ARG A 24 -18.83 1.96 -9.12
CA ARG A 24 -17.93 2.75 -8.24
C ARG A 24 -16.96 1.94 -7.38
N ILE A 25 -16.92 0.62 -7.52
CA ILE A 25 -15.91 -0.22 -6.86
C ILE A 25 -15.18 -1.06 -7.93
N ARG A 26 -14.84 -0.43 -9.02
CA ARG A 26 -13.75 -0.90 -9.85
C ARG A 26 -12.56 -0.03 -9.42
N SER A 27 -11.86 -0.45 -8.38
CA SER A 27 -10.46 -0.05 -8.21
C SER A 27 -9.86 -0.14 -9.60
N MET A 28 -9.14 0.88 -10.05
CA MET A 28 -8.50 0.88 -11.36
C MET A 28 -7.52 -0.29 -11.38
N ALA A 29 -8.01 -1.49 -11.66
CA ALA A 29 -7.18 -2.65 -11.91
C ALA A 29 -6.34 -2.28 -13.12
N LYS A 30 -5.09 -1.91 -12.87
CA LYS A 30 -4.14 -1.51 -13.89
C LYS A 30 -3.82 -2.77 -14.68
N THR A 31 -4.22 -2.82 -15.92
CA THR A 31 -3.89 -3.95 -16.81
C THR A 31 -2.49 -3.72 -17.38
N ILE A 32 -1.63 -4.72 -17.24
CA ILE A 32 -0.27 -4.74 -17.80
C ILE A 32 -0.22 -5.80 -18.89
N ALA A 33 0.18 -5.41 -20.09
CA ALA A 33 0.40 -6.34 -21.18
C ALA A 33 1.70 -7.12 -20.98
N ALA A 34 1.64 -8.45 -21.11
CA ALA A 34 2.76 -9.35 -20.96
C ALA A 34 2.84 -10.33 -22.12
N LYS A 35 4.05 -10.81 -22.39
CA LYS A 35 4.32 -11.86 -23.39
C LYS A 35 4.82 -13.10 -22.67
N ALA A 36 4.33 -14.26 -23.05
CA ALA A 36 4.89 -15.52 -22.58
C ALA A 36 6.32 -15.68 -23.10
N ARG A 37 7.21 -16.29 -22.29
CA ARG A 37 8.59 -16.55 -22.70
C ARG A 37 8.96 -18.02 -22.48
N SER A 38 9.62 -18.61 -23.46
CA SER A 38 10.20 -19.95 -23.36
C SER A 38 11.66 -19.94 -22.91
N GLY A 39 12.38 -18.83 -23.20
CA GLY A 39 13.80 -18.69 -22.88
C GLY A 39 14.01 -18.32 -21.41
N VAL A 40 14.60 -19.24 -20.63
CA VAL A 40 14.98 -19.02 -19.23
C VAL A 40 16.50 -19.00 -19.12
N GLY A 41 17.04 -18.14 -18.24
CA GLY A 41 18.46 -18.07 -17.92
C GLY A 41 19.07 -16.69 -18.11
N LYS A 42 20.35 -16.55 -17.70
CA LYS A 42 21.08 -15.28 -17.62
C LYS A 42 21.22 -14.55 -18.97
N GLY A 43 21.48 -15.30 -20.04
CA GLY A 43 21.64 -14.74 -21.40
C GLY A 43 20.35 -14.17 -21.95
N ALA A 44 19.26 -14.95 -21.89
CA ALA A 44 17.93 -14.55 -22.34
C ALA A 44 17.41 -13.33 -21.55
N ALA A 45 17.54 -13.33 -20.23
CA ALA A 45 17.14 -12.20 -19.38
C ALA A 45 17.89 -10.90 -19.71
N ARG A 46 19.21 -11.01 -20.05
CA ARG A 46 19.99 -9.83 -20.47
C ARG A 46 19.59 -9.31 -21.85
N ALA A 47 19.22 -10.20 -22.78
CA ALA A 47 18.73 -9.81 -24.10
C ALA A 47 17.41 -9.05 -23.99
N LEU A 48 16.43 -9.59 -23.25
CA LEU A 48 15.14 -8.95 -22.99
C LEU A 48 15.28 -7.55 -22.40
N ARG A 49 16.17 -7.39 -21.40
CA ARG A 49 16.39 -6.06 -20.78
C ARG A 49 16.99 -5.04 -21.74
N ARG A 50 17.79 -5.46 -22.73
CA ARG A 50 18.30 -4.59 -23.81
C ARG A 50 17.20 -4.16 -24.77
N GLU A 51 16.19 -5.01 -24.97
CA GLU A 51 15.03 -4.74 -25.81
C GLU A 51 13.94 -3.92 -25.08
N GLY A 52 14.16 -3.56 -23.82
CA GLY A 52 13.20 -2.79 -23.02
C GLY A 52 12.09 -3.64 -22.38
N TRP A 53 12.33 -4.95 -22.23
CA TRP A 53 11.44 -5.85 -21.52
C TRP A 53 12.04 -6.30 -20.18
N ILE A 54 11.20 -6.47 -19.17
CA ILE A 54 11.59 -6.98 -17.86
C ILE A 54 11.12 -8.43 -17.76
N PRO A 55 12.02 -9.35 -17.42
CA PRO A 55 11.60 -10.71 -17.10
C PRO A 55 10.80 -10.71 -15.79
N ALA A 56 9.70 -11.46 -15.78
CA ALA A 56 8.86 -11.66 -14.61
C ALA A 56 8.36 -13.11 -14.55
N VAL A 57 7.82 -13.50 -13.41
CA VAL A 57 7.25 -14.83 -13.20
C VAL A 57 5.93 -14.70 -12.47
N ILE A 58 4.90 -15.40 -12.96
CA ILE A 58 3.62 -15.55 -12.28
C ILE A 58 3.57 -16.93 -11.64
N TYR A 59 3.40 -17.01 -10.33
CA TYR A 59 3.30 -18.27 -9.58
C TYR A 59 2.14 -18.23 -8.57
N GLY A 60 1.79 -19.38 -8.01
CA GLY A 60 0.74 -19.51 -7.00
C GLY A 60 -0.47 -20.31 -7.49
N GLU A 61 -1.50 -20.44 -6.62
CA GLU A 61 -2.72 -21.24 -6.85
C GLU A 61 -2.45 -22.73 -7.20
N LYS A 62 -1.30 -23.29 -6.80
CA LYS A 62 -0.88 -24.67 -7.13
C LYS A 62 -0.80 -24.96 -8.64
N LYS A 63 -0.71 -23.91 -9.47
CA LYS A 63 -0.47 -24.01 -10.91
C LYS A 63 1.02 -23.81 -11.19
N ASP A 64 1.47 -24.33 -12.32
CA ASP A 64 2.86 -24.19 -12.74
C ASP A 64 3.26 -22.73 -12.88
N PRO A 65 4.52 -22.39 -12.54
CA PRO A 65 5.04 -21.05 -12.73
C PRO A 65 5.05 -20.68 -14.22
N LEU A 66 4.48 -19.52 -14.54
CA LEU A 66 4.43 -19.00 -15.91
C LEU A 66 5.49 -17.91 -16.05
N PRO A 67 6.59 -18.17 -16.80
CA PRO A 67 7.58 -17.15 -17.10
C PRO A 67 7.04 -16.19 -18.15
N ILE A 68 7.08 -14.88 -17.84
CA ILE A 68 6.58 -13.82 -18.71
C ILE A 68 7.62 -12.71 -18.87
N SER A 69 7.36 -11.81 -19.80
CA SER A 69 8.08 -10.55 -19.98
C SER A 69 7.09 -9.39 -20.03
N ILE A 70 7.34 -8.33 -19.28
CA ILE A 70 6.51 -7.13 -19.17
C ILE A 70 7.24 -5.92 -19.75
N SER A 71 6.50 -4.92 -20.22
CA SER A 71 7.07 -3.66 -20.70
C SER A 71 7.78 -2.91 -19.57
N TYR A 72 9.04 -2.50 -19.83
CA TYR A 72 9.83 -1.71 -18.87
C TYR A 72 9.13 -0.43 -18.44
N ASN A 73 8.54 0.31 -19.39
CA ASN A 73 7.91 1.59 -19.11
C ASN A 73 6.67 1.46 -18.22
N GLU A 74 5.85 0.44 -18.43
CA GLU A 74 4.64 0.19 -17.63
C GLU A 74 4.99 -0.26 -16.22
N ALA A 75 5.96 -1.16 -16.08
CA ALA A 75 6.44 -1.61 -14.79
C ALA A 75 7.05 -0.46 -13.97
N MET A 76 7.94 0.33 -14.58
CA MET A 76 8.57 1.47 -13.90
C MET A 76 7.57 2.53 -13.47
N LYS A 77 6.60 2.87 -14.32
CA LYS A 77 5.51 3.79 -13.94
C LYS A 77 4.72 3.27 -12.74
N SER A 78 4.51 1.96 -12.67
CA SER A 78 3.76 1.35 -11.57
C SER A 78 4.56 1.35 -10.27
N ILE A 79 5.85 1.07 -10.35
CA ILE A 79 6.77 1.07 -9.20
C ILE A 79 6.94 2.49 -8.66
N GLN A 80 7.15 3.48 -9.55
CA GLN A 80 7.35 4.89 -9.16
C GLN A 80 6.08 5.55 -8.61
N ALA A 81 4.90 5.09 -9.02
CA ALA A 81 3.63 5.59 -8.48
C ALA A 81 3.45 5.30 -6.98
N GLY A 82 4.26 4.39 -6.43
CA GLY A 82 4.15 3.93 -5.03
C GLY A 82 3.05 2.88 -4.83
N GLY A 83 3.13 2.16 -3.72
CA GLY A 83 2.14 1.13 -3.38
C GLY A 83 2.07 -0.06 -4.35
N PHE A 84 3.08 -0.25 -5.21
CA PHE A 84 3.08 -1.32 -6.21
C PHE A 84 2.83 -2.70 -5.60
N LEU A 85 3.39 -2.96 -4.42
CA LEU A 85 3.25 -4.23 -3.71
C LEU A 85 1.88 -4.41 -3.02
N SER A 86 1.08 -3.35 -2.92
CA SER A 86 -0.24 -3.38 -2.26
C SER A 86 -1.43 -3.41 -3.22
N HIS A 87 -1.20 -3.39 -4.54
CA HIS A 87 -2.27 -3.34 -5.53
C HIS A 87 -2.41 -4.67 -6.28
N VAL A 88 -3.65 -5.09 -6.47
CA VAL A 88 -3.97 -6.18 -7.39
C VAL A 88 -3.91 -5.64 -8.82
N ILE A 89 -3.20 -6.33 -9.68
CA ILE A 89 -2.97 -5.98 -11.08
C ILE A 89 -3.49 -7.11 -11.96
N ASP A 90 -4.14 -6.77 -13.05
CA ASP A 90 -4.51 -7.74 -14.05
C ASP A 90 -3.42 -7.77 -15.14
N VAL A 91 -2.79 -8.93 -15.28
CA VAL A 91 -1.75 -9.16 -16.30
C VAL A 91 -2.37 -9.94 -17.45
N ASP A 92 -2.37 -9.32 -18.62
CA ASP A 92 -2.81 -9.96 -19.86
C ASP A 92 -1.62 -10.65 -20.54
N VAL A 93 -1.68 -11.98 -20.59
CA VAL A 93 -0.67 -12.82 -21.24
C VAL A 93 -1.30 -13.45 -22.49
N GLU A 94 -1.03 -12.89 -23.66
CA GLU A 94 -1.49 -13.42 -24.95
C GLU A 94 -3.02 -13.64 -25.03
N GLY A 95 -3.81 -12.81 -24.33
CA GLY A 95 -5.27 -12.89 -24.31
C GLY A 95 -5.84 -13.59 -23.08
N GLU A 96 -5.00 -14.17 -22.22
CA GLU A 96 -5.42 -14.69 -20.91
C GLU A 96 -5.14 -13.66 -19.79
N THR A 97 -6.18 -13.23 -19.11
CA THR A 97 -6.05 -12.29 -18.01
C THR A 97 -5.83 -13.02 -16.69
N HIS A 98 -4.74 -12.72 -16.01
CA HIS A 98 -4.40 -13.25 -14.70
C HIS A 98 -4.45 -12.14 -13.65
N SER A 99 -5.30 -12.28 -12.63
CA SER A 99 -5.28 -11.37 -11.48
C SER A 99 -4.15 -11.75 -10.55
N VAL A 100 -3.19 -10.84 -10.38
CA VAL A 100 -1.96 -11.06 -9.63
C VAL A 100 -1.66 -9.90 -8.71
N ILE A 101 -0.86 -10.16 -7.69
CA ILE A 101 -0.25 -9.13 -6.85
C ILE A 101 1.27 -9.20 -6.99
N PRO A 102 1.96 -8.09 -7.20
CA PRO A 102 3.42 -8.09 -7.15
C PRO A 102 3.89 -8.44 -5.75
N ARG A 103 4.75 -9.43 -5.63
CA ARG A 103 5.29 -9.87 -4.36
C ARG A 103 6.63 -9.26 -4.04
N ASP A 104 7.47 -9.18 -5.07
CA ASP A 104 8.80 -8.63 -4.97
C ASP A 104 9.23 -8.02 -6.31
N PHE A 105 10.13 -7.05 -6.25
CA PHE A 105 10.78 -6.51 -7.44
C PHE A 105 12.25 -6.19 -7.13
N GLN A 106 13.10 -6.46 -8.09
CA GLN A 106 14.53 -6.19 -8.00
C GLN A 106 14.87 -4.97 -8.83
N LEU A 107 15.58 -4.02 -8.23
CA LEU A 107 16.14 -2.86 -8.91
C LEU A 107 17.66 -3.00 -9.04
N ASP A 108 18.18 -2.42 -10.10
CA ASP A 108 19.65 -2.22 -10.26
C ASP A 108 20.10 -1.11 -9.31
N PRO A 109 21.03 -1.36 -8.37
CA PRO A 109 21.44 -0.38 -7.37
C PRO A 109 22.15 0.86 -7.91
N VAL A 110 22.58 0.83 -9.18
CA VAL A 110 23.30 1.94 -9.82
C VAL A 110 22.41 2.76 -10.74
N LYS A 111 21.49 2.09 -11.45
CA LYS A 111 20.68 2.70 -12.51
C LYS A 111 19.21 2.79 -12.14
N ASP A 112 18.81 2.31 -10.96
CA ASP A 112 17.41 2.21 -10.50
C ASP A 112 16.45 1.57 -11.51
N LYS A 113 16.99 0.69 -12.37
CA LYS A 113 16.21 -0.01 -13.39
C LYS A 113 15.66 -1.32 -12.85
N ALA A 114 14.39 -1.58 -13.11
CA ALA A 114 13.79 -2.84 -12.72
C ALA A 114 14.45 -4.01 -13.48
N LEU A 115 14.94 -4.99 -12.73
CA LEU A 115 15.62 -6.19 -13.21
C LEU A 115 14.70 -7.39 -13.28
N HIS A 116 13.81 -7.55 -12.32
CA HIS A 116 12.88 -8.67 -12.20
C HIS A 116 11.64 -8.24 -11.43
N VAL A 117 10.51 -8.87 -11.70
CA VAL A 117 9.27 -8.70 -10.95
C VAL A 117 8.64 -10.07 -10.72
N ASP A 118 8.26 -10.32 -9.48
CA ASP A 118 7.61 -11.55 -9.05
C ASP A 118 6.13 -11.29 -8.80
N PHE A 119 5.28 -12.06 -9.47
CA PHE A 119 3.83 -11.97 -9.35
C PHE A 119 3.25 -13.22 -8.69
N LEU A 120 2.41 -13.01 -7.69
CA LEU A 120 1.63 -14.06 -7.04
C LEU A 120 0.20 -14.03 -7.58
N ARG A 121 -0.29 -15.17 -8.10
CA ARG A 121 -1.71 -15.33 -8.48
C ARG A 121 -2.60 -15.19 -7.28
N VAL A 122 -3.71 -14.51 -7.45
CA VAL A 122 -4.61 -14.16 -6.35
C VAL A 122 -6.03 -14.59 -6.67
N GLY A 123 -6.55 -15.49 -5.85
CA GLY A 123 -7.97 -15.82 -5.85
C GLY A 123 -8.76 -14.86 -4.96
N PRO A 124 -10.09 -14.72 -5.18
CA PRO A 124 -10.92 -13.73 -4.49
C PRO A 124 -10.96 -13.87 -2.96
N ASN A 125 -10.77 -15.08 -2.43
CA ASN A 125 -10.81 -15.38 -0.99
C ASN A 125 -9.44 -15.67 -0.38
N THR A 126 -8.36 -15.47 -1.13
CA THR A 126 -7.02 -15.76 -0.64
C THR A 126 -6.58 -14.70 0.37
N LYS A 127 -6.14 -15.14 1.55
CA LYS A 127 -5.50 -14.26 2.53
C LYS A 127 -4.07 -13.98 2.08
N LEU A 128 -3.73 -12.72 1.97
CA LEU A 128 -2.43 -12.26 1.50
C LEU A 128 -1.69 -11.51 2.59
N HIS A 129 -0.39 -11.66 2.59
CA HIS A 129 0.53 -10.83 3.35
C HIS A 129 1.00 -9.70 2.42
N VAL A 130 0.64 -8.47 2.73
CA VAL A 130 0.92 -7.31 1.89
C VAL A 130 1.60 -6.24 2.72
N GLN A 131 2.61 -5.59 2.14
CA GLN A 131 3.23 -4.41 2.70
C GLN A 131 2.47 -3.17 2.25
N VAL A 132 1.79 -2.52 3.19
CA VAL A 132 1.00 -1.32 2.93
C VAL A 132 1.77 -0.10 3.41
N PRO A 133 1.94 0.93 2.55
CA PRO A 133 2.63 2.15 2.93
C PRO A 133 1.80 2.94 3.98
N VAL A 134 2.53 3.63 4.87
CA VAL A 134 1.94 4.51 5.87
C VAL A 134 2.07 5.95 5.42
N HIS A 135 0.95 6.67 5.36
CA HIS A 135 0.90 8.08 5.04
C HIS A 135 0.54 8.89 6.27
N PHE A 136 1.37 9.86 6.61
CA PHE A 136 1.13 10.79 7.71
C PHE A 136 0.38 12.00 7.20
N GLN A 137 -0.71 12.37 7.88
CA GLN A 137 -1.53 13.54 7.54
C GLN A 137 -1.50 14.54 8.68
N ASN A 138 -1.89 15.81 8.36
CA ASN A 138 -2.03 16.89 9.33
C ASN A 138 -0.72 17.28 10.05
N HIS A 139 0.41 17.25 9.34
CA HIS A 139 1.71 17.69 9.86
C HIS A 139 1.63 19.10 10.44
N GLU A 140 0.93 20.01 9.77
CA GLU A 140 0.79 21.40 10.19
C GLU A 140 -0.11 21.57 11.42
N ALA A 141 -0.98 20.60 11.71
CA ALA A 141 -1.88 20.64 12.85
C ALA A 141 -1.22 20.13 14.15
N SER A 142 -0.06 19.49 14.05
CA SER A 142 0.71 19.01 15.19
C SER A 142 1.40 20.16 15.92
N PRO A 143 1.12 20.39 17.20
CA PRO A 143 1.85 21.37 18.00
C PRO A 143 3.33 21.02 18.19
N GLY A 144 3.67 19.72 18.17
CA GLY A 144 5.05 19.26 18.26
C GLY A 144 5.88 19.70 17.06
N ILE A 145 5.35 19.57 15.84
CA ILE A 145 6.04 20.00 14.62
C ILE A 145 6.10 21.53 14.52
N LYS A 146 5.05 22.25 14.96
CA LYS A 146 5.05 23.72 15.04
C LYS A 146 6.11 24.28 15.98
N LYS A 147 6.42 23.58 17.06
CA LYS A 147 7.51 23.91 18.00
C LYS A 147 8.90 23.56 17.48
N GLY A 148 9.01 23.10 16.21
CA GLY A 148 10.29 22.73 15.60
C GLY A 148 10.65 21.25 15.78
N GLY A 149 9.76 20.42 16.28
CA GLY A 149 9.98 18.96 16.36
C GLY A 149 10.13 18.33 14.97
N VAL A 150 10.93 17.29 14.90
CA VAL A 150 11.19 16.51 13.67
C VAL A 150 10.45 15.19 13.74
N LEU A 151 9.64 14.89 12.73
CA LEU A 151 8.99 13.58 12.59
C LEU A 151 10.03 12.55 12.20
N ASN A 152 10.30 11.61 13.08
CA ASN A 152 11.15 10.45 12.80
C ASN A 152 10.25 9.24 12.52
N ILE A 153 10.25 8.77 11.29
CA ILE A 153 9.46 7.63 10.84
C ILE A 153 10.30 6.36 11.05
N VAL A 154 9.81 5.47 11.89
CA VAL A 154 10.46 4.18 12.17
C VAL A 154 10.04 3.14 11.14
N HIS A 155 8.74 3.10 10.82
CA HIS A 155 8.16 2.19 9.84
C HIS A 155 7.43 2.95 8.74
N HIS A 156 7.96 2.86 7.52
CA HIS A 156 7.34 3.43 6.32
C HIS A 156 6.23 2.54 5.73
N SER A 157 6.23 1.26 6.06
CA SER A 157 5.23 0.29 5.63
C SER A 157 4.89 -0.67 6.77
N LEU A 158 3.68 -1.20 6.76
CA LEU A 158 3.20 -2.20 7.71
C LEU A 158 2.88 -3.49 6.99
N ASP A 159 3.31 -4.62 7.58
CA ASP A 159 2.96 -5.95 7.08
C ASP A 159 1.55 -6.30 7.57
N VAL A 160 0.61 -6.36 6.65
CA VAL A 160 -0.78 -6.66 6.96
C VAL A 160 -1.25 -7.94 6.27
N VAL A 161 -2.15 -8.63 6.95
CA VAL A 161 -2.85 -9.80 6.42
C VAL A 161 -4.27 -9.38 6.10
N CYS A 162 -4.64 -9.42 4.84
CA CYS A 162 -5.96 -9.04 4.38
C CYS A 162 -6.42 -9.98 3.24
N PRO A 163 -7.74 -10.09 2.99
CA PRO A 163 -8.23 -10.76 1.81
C PRO A 163 -7.95 -9.91 0.56
N ALA A 164 -7.73 -10.56 -0.57
CA ALA A 164 -7.42 -9.90 -1.83
C ALA A 164 -8.43 -8.83 -2.27
N SER A 165 -9.69 -9.02 -1.88
CA SER A 165 -10.78 -8.07 -2.20
C SER A 165 -10.78 -6.79 -1.36
N ALA A 166 -10.01 -6.72 -0.27
CA ALA A 166 -10.03 -5.62 0.69
C ALA A 166 -8.61 -5.17 1.08
N ILE A 167 -7.70 -5.09 0.11
CA ILE A 167 -6.36 -4.57 0.32
C ILE A 167 -6.43 -3.04 0.43
N PRO A 168 -5.99 -2.43 1.52
CA PRO A 168 -5.92 -0.97 1.63
C PRO A 168 -4.76 -0.41 0.79
N GLU A 169 -4.98 0.68 0.08
CA GLU A 169 -3.94 1.35 -0.71
C GLU A 169 -2.88 1.97 0.20
N ALA A 170 -3.30 2.57 1.30
CA ALA A 170 -2.42 3.18 2.30
C ALA A 170 -3.09 3.19 3.68
N ILE A 171 -2.28 3.23 4.73
CA ILE A 171 -2.73 3.43 6.10
C ILE A 171 -2.46 4.88 6.48
N THR A 172 -3.51 5.64 6.76
CA THR A 172 -3.39 7.05 7.17
C THR A 172 -3.21 7.17 8.67
N VAL A 173 -2.21 7.95 9.06
CA VAL A 173 -1.90 8.27 10.45
C VAL A 173 -2.08 9.76 10.68
N ASP A 174 -2.96 10.13 11.61
CA ASP A 174 -3.20 11.51 11.96
C ASP A 174 -2.24 11.97 13.06
N LEU A 175 -1.54 13.08 12.81
CA LEU A 175 -0.60 13.71 13.75
C LEU A 175 -1.22 14.87 14.53
N THR A 176 -2.52 15.12 14.39
CA THR A 176 -3.20 16.22 15.08
C THR A 176 -3.06 16.11 16.59
N GLY A 177 -2.63 17.19 17.25
CA GLY A 177 -2.52 17.27 18.71
C GLY A 177 -1.32 16.54 19.32
N ARG A 178 -0.43 15.97 18.53
CA ARG A 178 0.79 15.32 19.02
C ARG A 178 1.85 16.34 19.39
N GLU A 179 2.50 16.14 20.53
CA GLU A 179 3.55 17.01 21.07
C GLU A 179 4.96 16.47 20.77
N VAL A 180 5.96 17.28 21.10
CA VAL A 180 7.36 16.88 21.01
C VAL A 180 7.64 15.81 22.08
N GLY A 181 8.23 14.69 21.67
CA GLY A 181 8.46 13.51 22.52
C GLY A 181 7.38 12.44 22.39
N ASP A 182 6.27 12.72 21.72
CA ASP A 182 5.21 11.72 21.54
C ASP A 182 5.64 10.65 20.52
N SER A 183 5.22 9.41 20.82
CA SER A 183 5.34 8.26 19.94
C SER A 183 3.97 7.85 19.41
N VAL A 184 3.90 7.53 18.14
CA VAL A 184 2.72 6.98 17.48
C VAL A 184 2.84 5.47 17.44
N HIS A 185 1.96 4.79 18.17
CA HIS A 185 1.89 3.34 18.24
C HIS A 185 0.80 2.78 17.32
N LEU A 186 0.95 1.52 16.94
CA LEU A 186 -0.02 0.81 16.10
C LEU A 186 -1.43 0.82 16.71
N SER A 187 -1.54 0.72 18.04
CA SER A 187 -2.83 0.74 18.78
C SER A 187 -3.62 2.04 18.63
N SER A 188 -2.95 3.15 18.28
CA SER A 188 -3.61 4.46 18.10
C SER A 188 -4.10 4.71 16.67
N ILE A 189 -3.92 3.75 15.75
CA ILE A 189 -4.24 3.90 14.32
C ILE A 189 -5.51 3.14 13.99
N ALA A 190 -6.40 3.80 13.23
CA ALA A 190 -7.59 3.17 12.69
C ALA A 190 -7.23 2.24 11.54
N LEU A 191 -7.25 0.93 11.81
CA LEU A 191 -7.03 -0.08 10.77
C LEU A 191 -8.31 -0.29 9.96
N PRO A 192 -8.21 -0.54 8.65
CA PRO A 192 -9.34 -0.91 7.80
C PRO A 192 -10.00 -2.22 8.26
N LYS A 193 -11.28 -2.38 7.92
CA LYS A 193 -12.04 -3.60 8.25
C LYS A 193 -11.38 -4.83 7.60
N ASN A 194 -11.37 -5.95 8.31
CA ASN A 194 -10.79 -7.23 7.86
C ASN A 194 -9.27 -7.23 7.63
N THR A 195 -8.56 -6.29 8.22
CA THR A 195 -7.11 -6.21 8.14
C THR A 195 -6.50 -6.53 9.50
N THR A 196 -5.56 -7.47 9.55
CA THR A 196 -4.79 -7.80 10.75
C THR A 196 -3.32 -7.51 10.49
N VAL A 197 -2.68 -6.77 11.39
CA VAL A 197 -1.25 -6.51 11.28
C VAL A 197 -0.47 -7.70 11.80
N ARG A 198 0.51 -8.17 11.02
CA ARG A 198 1.43 -9.23 11.42
C ARG A 198 2.62 -8.59 12.13
N THR A 199 2.49 -8.41 13.42
CA THR A 199 3.56 -7.85 14.25
C THR A 199 3.96 -8.86 15.31
N HIS A 200 5.25 -8.97 15.58
CA HIS A 200 5.78 -9.76 16.70
C HIS A 200 5.63 -9.02 18.03
N GLU A 201 5.49 -7.72 17.99
CA GLU A 201 5.37 -6.82 19.14
C GLU A 201 3.92 -6.34 19.29
N LYS A 202 3.42 -6.31 20.51
CA LYS A 202 2.04 -5.86 20.80
C LYS A 202 1.82 -4.37 20.51
N ASP A 203 2.86 -3.55 20.71
CA ASP A 203 2.85 -2.12 20.49
C ASP A 203 4.03 -1.67 19.63
N LEU A 204 3.87 -1.80 18.30
CA LEU A 204 4.84 -1.33 17.33
C LEU A 204 4.81 0.20 17.25
N THR A 205 5.94 0.83 17.50
CA THR A 205 6.10 2.28 17.30
C THR A 205 6.31 2.57 15.83
N ILE A 206 5.43 3.36 15.22
CA ILE A 206 5.45 3.68 13.78
C ILE A 206 6.23 4.95 13.51
N ALA A 207 6.03 5.97 14.33
CA ALA A 207 6.74 7.22 14.22
C ALA A 207 6.91 7.87 15.60
N THR A 208 7.92 8.74 15.73
CA THR A 208 8.17 9.56 16.91
C THR A 208 8.41 11.01 16.53
N ILE A 209 7.95 11.95 17.34
CA ILE A 209 8.23 13.37 17.17
C ILE A 209 9.40 13.73 18.09
N ALA A 210 10.61 13.82 17.52
CA ALA A 210 11.82 14.14 18.28
C ALA A 210 12.01 15.65 18.44
N ALA A 211 12.50 16.08 19.60
CA ALA A 211 12.97 17.45 19.78
C ALA A 211 14.20 17.72 18.91
N PRO A 212 14.32 18.90 18.28
CA PRO A 212 15.55 19.29 17.61
C PRO A 212 16.71 19.38 18.61
N SER A 213 17.91 19.07 18.17
CA SER A 213 19.11 19.03 19.04
C SER A 213 19.38 20.34 19.79
N GLY A 214 18.96 21.47 19.24
CA GLY A 214 19.08 22.78 19.87
C GLY A 214 18.21 22.94 21.14
N LEU A 215 16.95 22.49 21.10
CA LEU A 215 16.05 22.57 22.28
C LEU A 215 16.45 21.58 23.39
N ARG A 216 17.03 20.44 23.00
CA ARG A 216 17.50 19.44 23.97
C ARG A 216 18.69 19.91 24.76
N SER A 217 19.53 20.79 24.18
CA SER A 217 20.65 21.41 24.88
C SER A 217 20.23 22.52 25.85
N GLU A 218 19.16 23.26 25.53
CA GLU A 218 18.62 24.29 26.42
C GLU A 218 17.88 23.69 27.62
N GLU A 219 17.10 22.63 27.41
CA GLU A 219 16.37 21.94 28.47
C GLU A 219 17.31 21.19 29.42
N ALA A 220 18.39 20.59 28.88
CA ALA A 220 19.46 20.00 29.69
C ALA A 220 20.27 21.04 30.48
N ALA A 221 20.47 22.23 29.90
CA ALA A 221 21.11 23.34 30.59
C ALA A 221 20.21 23.96 31.67
N ALA A 222 18.90 24.04 31.46
CA ALA A 222 17.93 24.51 32.44
C ALA A 222 17.77 23.52 33.62
N ALA A 223 17.78 22.22 33.34
CA ALA A 223 17.71 21.17 34.37
C ALA A 223 18.99 21.08 35.22
N SER A 224 20.15 21.52 34.69
CA SER A 224 21.41 21.59 35.44
C SER A 224 21.62 22.89 36.24
N ALA A 225 20.70 23.86 36.08
CA ALA A 225 20.74 25.18 36.70
C ALA A 225 19.84 25.33 37.94
N GLU A 226 19.20 24.25 38.43
CA GLU A 226 18.48 24.29 39.68
C GLU A 226 19.48 24.25 40.85
N PRO A 227 19.54 25.35 41.62
CA PRO A 227 20.58 25.45 42.66
C PRO A 227 20.20 24.57 43.85
N ALA A 228 21.13 23.77 44.26
CA ALA A 228 21.14 23.16 45.57
C ALA A 228 21.08 24.26 46.63
N ALA A 229 19.91 24.54 47.14
CA ALA A 229 19.67 25.44 48.26
C ALA A 229 19.05 24.69 49.42
N ALA A 230 19.79 24.71 50.52
CA ALA A 230 19.36 24.54 51.89
C ALA A 230 19.33 23.13 52.49
N GLU A 231 20.47 22.75 52.97
CA GLU A 231 20.52 21.96 54.19
C GLU A 231 20.61 22.90 55.39
N PRO A 232 19.67 22.92 56.36
CA PRO A 232 19.89 23.64 57.59
C PRO A 232 20.62 22.75 58.59
N ALA A 233 21.78 23.21 59.00
CA ALA A 233 22.53 22.70 60.15
C ALA A 233 21.60 22.63 61.40
N LYS A 234 21.57 21.50 62.07
CA LYS A 234 21.16 21.36 63.46
C LYS A 234 22.31 20.83 64.30
N LYS A 235 22.55 21.57 65.25
CA LYS A 235 23.34 21.54 66.44
C LYS A 235 23.19 20.24 67.25
#